data_c23a75baf3c351be92df7c3edd89dac1
#
_entry.id   c23a75baf3c351be92df7c3edd89dac1
#
_cell.length_a   1.000
_cell.length_b   1.000
_cell.length_c   1.000
_cell.angle_alpha   90.00
_cell.angle_beta   90.00
_cell.angle_gamma   90.00
#
_symmetry.space_group_name_H-M   'P 1'
#
loop_
_entity.id
_entity.type
_entity.pdbx_description
1 polymer ?
#
loop_
_entity_poly.entity_id
_entity_poly.type
_entity_poly.pdbx_seq_one_letter_code
_entity_poly.pdbx_strand_id
1 'polypeptide(L)'
;MRTLRQPKPLRLAKPRRVLVAVIAVLAVSLLAGCTLPAPQGAAPLRYRDAIFTNLSKTDGIAYGSAPDASGNPVTLTLDMYQPTGDTQTSRPAIVLVHGGGFSAGNSKNGAMVTMAKAFAQRGYVAVSINYRLLNSGEKCGVEETASQNCLTAALAAQHDAQAAVRWLRANASTYRVDPTRIAIGGGSAGAATALAVAVNSTDPGDSGNPGYSSKVGAAISISGEIPHSLAPQFLDKNDSPVIMFHGTADTVVPYSFAVQTAADLDNAGIPVVFESLEGGGHVPMATFGDQIVSQSVYFCYYLLDLAHAAGQPAPAARAVERQIDQYPSVARQLESRQIPAR
;
A
#
# COMPACT_ATOMS: atom_id res chain seq x y z
N MET A 1 66.48 36.26 51.53
CA MET A 1 65.01 35.92 51.56
C MET A 1 64.41 36.31 50.21
N ARG A 2 64.11 35.33 49.37
CA ARG A 2 63.47 35.54 48.05
C ARG A 2 61.99 35.24 48.19
N THR A 3 61.15 36.24 48.01
CA THR A 3 59.70 36.09 48.05
C THR A 3 59.20 35.47 46.74
N LEU A 4 58.57 34.29 46.86
CA LEU A 4 57.90 33.60 45.76
C LEU A 4 56.59 34.31 45.40
N ARG A 5 56.47 34.74 44.15
CA ARG A 5 55.19 35.28 43.58
C ARG A 5 54.25 34.11 43.26
N GLN A 6 53.03 34.17 43.74
CA GLN A 6 51.93 33.28 43.37
C GLN A 6 51.42 33.58 41.98
N PRO A 7 51.04 32.57 41.17
CA PRO A 7 50.45 32.76 39.85
C PRO A 7 48.98 33.21 39.95
N LYS A 8 48.61 34.10 39.04
CA LYS A 8 47.20 34.59 38.91
C LYS A 8 46.30 33.49 38.35
N PRO A 9 45.02 33.40 38.81
CA PRO A 9 44.06 32.41 38.27
C PRO A 9 43.64 32.76 36.83
N LEU A 10 43.62 31.71 35.98
CA LEU A 10 43.09 31.76 34.58
C LEU A 10 41.60 32.01 34.64
N ARG A 11 41.13 33.05 33.98
CA ARG A 11 39.70 33.28 33.71
C ARG A 11 39.23 32.36 32.62
N LEU A 12 38.39 31.37 32.93
CA LEU A 12 37.65 30.57 31.97
C LEU A 12 36.67 31.46 31.19
N ALA A 13 36.80 31.52 29.88
CA ALA A 13 35.87 32.17 29.03
C ALA A 13 34.54 31.40 28.96
N LYS A 14 33.41 32.13 29.05
CA LYS A 14 32.06 31.55 28.99
C LYS A 14 31.85 30.87 27.61
N PRO A 15 31.29 29.66 27.52
CA PRO A 15 30.99 29.02 26.26
C PRO A 15 29.91 29.82 25.50
N ARG A 16 30.20 30.08 24.24
CA ARG A 16 29.37 30.84 23.35
C ARG A 16 28.10 30.05 22.99
N ARG A 17 26.94 30.74 23.04
CA ARG A 17 25.58 30.31 22.68
C ARG A 17 25.39 29.91 21.19
N VAL A 18 26.44 29.55 20.46
CA VAL A 18 26.40 29.23 19.03
C VAL A 18 26.12 27.75 18.76
N LEU A 19 26.27 26.86 19.74
CA LEU A 19 26.14 25.41 19.52
C LEU A 19 24.69 24.88 19.58
N VAL A 20 23.75 25.68 20.15
CA VAL A 20 22.34 25.25 20.30
C VAL A 20 21.51 25.47 19.02
N ALA A 21 21.89 26.43 18.18
CA ALA A 21 21.15 26.73 16.94
C ALA A 21 21.43 25.73 15.81
N VAL A 22 22.59 25.08 15.78
CA VAL A 22 22.95 24.12 14.72
C VAL A 22 22.32 22.74 14.98
N ILE A 23 22.09 22.36 16.24
CA ILE A 23 21.44 21.10 16.59
C ILE A 23 19.92 21.18 16.35
N ALA A 24 19.30 22.35 16.52
CA ALA A 24 17.86 22.53 16.24
C ALA A 24 17.51 22.50 14.74
N VAL A 25 18.41 22.93 13.85
CA VAL A 25 18.21 22.87 12.40
C VAL A 25 18.43 21.47 11.83
N LEU A 26 19.30 20.67 12.41
CA LEU A 26 19.51 19.27 12.03
C LEU A 26 18.39 18.34 12.54
N ALA A 27 17.71 18.67 13.65
CA ALA A 27 16.60 17.88 14.18
C ALA A 27 15.28 18.08 13.39
N VAL A 28 15.10 19.22 12.70
CA VAL A 28 13.92 19.47 11.87
C VAL A 28 14.01 18.79 10.50
N SER A 29 15.21 18.49 10.00
CA SER A 29 15.39 17.76 8.72
C SER A 29 15.23 16.25 8.84
N LEU A 30 15.14 15.69 10.05
CA LEU A 30 14.95 14.24 10.28
C LEU A 30 13.48 13.84 10.48
N LEU A 31 12.55 14.82 10.44
CA LEU A 31 11.09 14.60 10.56
C LEU A 31 10.35 14.64 9.21
N ALA A 32 11.05 14.85 8.10
CA ALA A 32 10.46 14.60 6.79
C ALA A 32 10.31 13.08 6.64
N GLY A 33 9.09 12.58 6.73
CA GLY A 33 8.76 11.20 6.37
C GLY A 33 9.38 10.89 5.00
N CYS A 34 9.92 9.69 4.83
CA CYS A 34 10.50 9.25 3.56
C CYS A 34 9.37 9.09 2.52
N THR A 35 8.92 10.20 1.93
CA THR A 35 7.93 10.17 0.86
C THR A 35 8.61 9.90 -0.48
N LEU A 36 7.99 9.07 -1.33
CA LEU A 36 8.48 8.84 -2.69
C LEU A 36 8.54 10.16 -3.46
N PRO A 37 9.63 10.44 -4.17
CA PRO A 37 9.69 11.62 -5.02
C PRO A 37 8.66 11.50 -6.14
N ALA A 38 8.06 12.64 -6.52
CA ALA A 38 7.15 12.67 -7.66
C ALA A 38 7.88 12.22 -8.93
N PRO A 39 7.29 11.33 -9.75
CA PRO A 39 7.85 10.96 -11.03
C PRO A 39 8.16 12.18 -11.89
N GLN A 40 9.37 12.23 -12.47
CA GLN A 40 9.81 13.36 -13.26
C GLN A 40 9.13 13.37 -14.63
N GLY A 41 8.87 14.54 -15.17
CA GLY A 41 8.26 14.78 -16.47
C GLY A 41 7.45 16.06 -16.49
N ALA A 42 7.28 16.64 -17.69
CA ALA A 42 6.46 17.84 -17.87
C ALA A 42 4.98 17.53 -17.55
N ALA A 43 4.32 18.42 -16.81
CA ALA A 43 2.89 18.31 -16.56
C ALA A 43 2.08 18.79 -17.79
N PRO A 44 0.91 18.17 -18.04
CA PRO A 44 0.32 17.03 -17.34
C PRO A 44 0.94 15.69 -17.77
N LEU A 45 1.39 14.90 -16.82
CA LEU A 45 1.98 13.59 -17.05
C LEU A 45 0.95 12.48 -16.77
N ARG A 46 0.63 11.71 -17.81
CA ARG A 46 -0.32 10.60 -17.69
C ARG A 46 0.14 9.59 -16.64
N TYR A 47 -0.81 8.99 -15.95
CA TYR A 47 -0.65 8.05 -14.84
C TYR A 47 -0.06 8.64 -13.55
N ARG A 48 0.48 9.86 -13.60
CA ARG A 48 0.88 10.65 -12.42
C ARG A 48 -0.15 11.70 -12.06
N ASP A 49 -0.57 12.51 -13.05
CA ASP A 49 -1.44 13.67 -12.83
C ASP A 49 -2.89 13.32 -13.13
N ALA A 50 -3.83 13.96 -12.42
CA ALA A 50 -5.25 13.83 -12.67
C ALA A 50 -5.65 14.61 -13.92
N ILE A 51 -5.57 13.95 -15.07
CA ILE A 51 -5.80 14.58 -16.38
C ILE A 51 -7.22 14.36 -16.92
N PHE A 52 -7.99 13.45 -16.31
CA PHE A 52 -9.37 13.18 -16.68
C PHE A 52 -10.33 13.69 -15.60
N THR A 53 -11.21 14.62 -15.97
CA THR A 53 -12.23 15.18 -15.06
C THR A 53 -13.50 14.34 -15.06
N ASN A 54 -13.84 13.73 -16.19
CA ASN A 54 -15.04 12.91 -16.35
C ASN A 54 -14.71 11.43 -16.29
N LEU A 55 -15.44 10.72 -15.45
CA LEU A 55 -15.30 9.28 -15.26
C LEU A 55 -16.60 8.58 -15.60
N SER A 56 -16.50 7.40 -16.22
CA SER A 56 -17.60 6.44 -16.29
C SER A 56 -17.52 5.47 -15.14
N LYS A 57 -18.67 5.05 -14.65
CA LYS A 57 -18.83 4.00 -13.65
C LYS A 57 -19.76 2.92 -14.19
N THR A 58 -19.36 1.65 -14.02
CA THR A 58 -20.21 0.49 -14.26
C THR A 58 -20.28 -0.32 -12.97
N ASP A 59 -21.50 -0.51 -12.46
CA ASP A 59 -21.74 -1.22 -11.22
C ASP A 59 -22.02 -2.72 -11.45
N GLY A 60 -21.65 -3.56 -10.49
CA GLY A 60 -22.13 -4.92 -10.35
C GLY A 60 -21.64 -5.88 -11.45
N ILE A 61 -20.48 -5.64 -12.05
CA ILE A 61 -19.89 -6.56 -13.03
C ILE A 61 -19.48 -7.84 -12.32
N ALA A 62 -19.99 -9.01 -12.77
CA ALA A 62 -19.59 -10.30 -12.23
C ALA A 62 -18.14 -10.61 -12.65
N TYR A 63 -17.29 -10.94 -11.67
CA TYR A 63 -15.89 -11.30 -11.93
C TYR A 63 -15.52 -12.72 -11.51
N GLY A 64 -16.40 -13.41 -10.79
CA GLY A 64 -16.18 -14.77 -10.32
C GLY A 64 -17.38 -15.32 -9.58
N SER A 65 -17.23 -16.52 -9.07
CA SER A 65 -18.19 -17.17 -8.18
C SER A 65 -17.47 -18.20 -7.31
N ALA A 66 -17.86 -18.27 -6.03
CA ALA A 66 -17.34 -19.26 -5.11
C ALA A 66 -18.41 -19.61 -4.06
N PRO A 67 -18.33 -20.77 -3.39
CA PRO A 67 -19.25 -21.12 -2.34
C PRO A 67 -19.04 -20.27 -1.08
N ASP A 68 -20.13 -19.90 -0.41
CA ASP A 68 -20.09 -19.36 0.95
C ASP A 68 -19.74 -20.44 1.98
N ALA A 69 -19.68 -20.06 3.26
CA ALA A 69 -19.42 -21.00 4.35
C ALA A 69 -20.47 -22.11 4.49
N SER A 70 -21.65 -21.96 3.88
CA SER A 70 -22.75 -22.93 3.86
C SER A 70 -22.74 -23.79 2.58
N GLY A 71 -21.80 -23.54 1.66
CA GLY A 71 -21.70 -24.21 0.38
C GLY A 71 -22.58 -23.64 -0.73
N ASN A 72 -23.28 -22.52 -0.50
CA ASN A 72 -24.12 -21.89 -1.53
C ASN A 72 -23.25 -21.04 -2.46
N PRO A 73 -23.52 -21.06 -3.79
CA PRO A 73 -22.75 -20.25 -4.73
C PRO A 73 -23.04 -18.75 -4.53
N VAL A 74 -21.98 -17.96 -4.39
CA VAL A 74 -22.01 -16.49 -4.30
C VAL A 74 -21.41 -15.93 -5.58
N THR A 75 -22.17 -15.09 -6.28
CA THR A 75 -21.63 -14.31 -7.39
C THR A 75 -20.80 -13.16 -6.86
N LEU A 76 -19.53 -13.10 -7.28
CA LEU A 76 -18.59 -12.05 -6.91
C LEU A 76 -18.70 -10.90 -7.92
N THR A 77 -18.92 -9.67 -7.43
CA THR A 77 -19.15 -8.50 -8.27
C THR A 77 -18.16 -7.38 -7.97
N LEU A 78 -17.90 -6.53 -8.97
CA LEU A 78 -17.07 -5.33 -8.85
C LEU A 78 -17.77 -4.11 -9.46
N ASP A 79 -17.39 -2.93 -8.98
CA ASP A 79 -17.70 -1.64 -9.59
C ASP A 79 -16.45 -1.12 -10.30
N MET A 80 -16.58 -0.78 -11.58
CA MET A 80 -15.47 -0.32 -12.42
C MET A 80 -15.55 1.18 -12.66
N TYR A 81 -14.41 1.87 -12.50
CA TYR A 81 -14.22 3.29 -12.77
C TYR A 81 -13.18 3.48 -13.88
N GLN A 82 -13.52 4.26 -14.88
CA GLN A 82 -12.65 4.52 -16.04
C GLN A 82 -12.75 5.98 -16.49
N PRO A 83 -11.71 6.56 -17.07
CA PRO A 83 -11.82 7.88 -17.70
C PRO A 83 -12.75 7.83 -18.92
N THR A 84 -13.64 8.82 -19.02
CA THR A 84 -14.51 8.99 -20.18
C THR A 84 -13.70 9.58 -21.33
N GLY A 85 -13.86 9.02 -22.53
CA GLY A 85 -13.19 9.51 -23.76
C GLY A 85 -11.72 9.15 -23.88
N ASP A 86 -11.19 8.32 -23.00
CA ASP A 86 -9.82 7.83 -23.10
C ASP A 86 -9.65 6.88 -24.28
N THR A 87 -8.69 7.17 -25.16
CA THR A 87 -8.43 6.42 -26.39
C THR A 87 -7.32 5.37 -26.24
N GLN A 88 -6.63 5.32 -25.10
CA GLN A 88 -5.57 4.32 -24.88
C GLN A 88 -6.14 2.89 -24.92
N THR A 89 -5.45 2.02 -25.62
CA THR A 89 -5.84 0.63 -25.84
C THR A 89 -5.24 -0.35 -24.84
N SER A 90 -4.26 0.10 -24.03
CA SER A 90 -3.56 -0.71 -23.03
C SER A 90 -3.27 0.18 -21.81
N ARG A 91 -4.01 0.02 -20.74
CA ARG A 91 -3.98 0.87 -19.55
C ARG A 91 -3.61 0.06 -18.32
N PRO A 92 -2.86 0.60 -17.37
CA PRO A 92 -2.68 -0.05 -16.08
C PRO A 92 -4.04 -0.20 -15.38
N ALA A 93 -4.14 -1.21 -14.51
CA ALA A 93 -5.33 -1.43 -13.71
C ALA A 93 -4.99 -1.53 -12.22
N ILE A 94 -5.99 -1.25 -11.38
CA ILE A 94 -5.90 -1.46 -9.93
C ILE A 94 -7.17 -2.12 -9.40
N VAL A 95 -6.98 -3.14 -8.57
CA VAL A 95 -8.04 -3.78 -7.77
C VAL A 95 -8.04 -3.17 -6.39
N LEU A 96 -9.19 -2.69 -5.92
CA LEU A 96 -9.36 -2.06 -4.62
C LEU A 96 -10.30 -2.90 -3.75
N VAL A 97 -9.83 -3.23 -2.55
CA VAL A 97 -10.47 -4.14 -1.61
C VAL A 97 -10.91 -3.37 -0.37
N HIS A 98 -12.20 -3.42 -0.04
CA HIS A 98 -12.76 -2.67 1.10
C HIS A 98 -12.41 -3.30 2.44
N GLY A 99 -12.42 -2.49 3.51
CA GLY A 99 -12.34 -2.93 4.89
C GLY A 99 -13.69 -3.43 5.42
N GLY A 100 -13.72 -3.72 6.73
CA GLY A 100 -14.92 -4.16 7.43
C GLY A 100 -14.73 -5.46 8.22
N GLY A 101 -13.48 -5.80 8.61
CA GLY A 101 -13.18 -6.96 9.44
C GLY A 101 -13.66 -8.28 8.84
N PHE A 102 -13.63 -8.42 7.53
CA PHE A 102 -14.12 -9.59 6.77
C PHE A 102 -15.59 -9.94 6.99
N SER A 103 -16.34 -9.13 7.73
CA SER A 103 -17.73 -9.39 8.09
C SER A 103 -18.71 -8.32 7.59
N ALA A 104 -18.22 -7.20 7.07
CA ALA A 104 -19.04 -6.09 6.59
C ALA A 104 -18.32 -5.32 5.45
N GLY A 105 -19.07 -4.42 4.82
CA GLY A 105 -18.55 -3.57 3.74
C GLY A 105 -18.99 -4.04 2.36
N ASN A 106 -18.61 -3.26 1.35
CA ASN A 106 -18.89 -3.57 -0.06
C ASN A 106 -18.05 -2.65 -0.97
N SER A 107 -18.14 -2.84 -2.30
CA SER A 107 -17.46 -2.07 -3.35
C SER A 107 -17.70 -0.55 -3.30
N LYS A 108 -18.72 -0.08 -2.55
CA LYS A 108 -19.07 1.35 -2.39
C LYS A 108 -18.42 1.99 -1.17
N ASN A 109 -17.47 1.32 -0.52
CA ASN A 109 -16.70 1.87 0.60
C ASN A 109 -16.04 3.20 0.20
N GLY A 110 -16.25 4.26 1.00
CA GLY A 110 -15.85 5.62 0.65
C GLY A 110 -14.35 5.78 0.41
N ALA A 111 -13.50 5.14 1.20
CA ALA A 111 -12.04 5.16 1.03
C ALA A 111 -11.64 4.54 -0.31
N MET A 112 -12.18 3.36 -0.64
CA MET A 112 -11.87 2.66 -1.89
C MET A 112 -12.45 3.36 -3.10
N VAL A 113 -13.63 3.95 -3.00
CA VAL A 113 -14.22 4.79 -4.06
C VAL A 113 -13.37 6.04 -4.33
N THR A 114 -12.83 6.66 -3.28
CA THR A 114 -11.90 7.80 -3.42
C THR A 114 -10.62 7.37 -4.16
N MET A 115 -10.02 6.25 -3.77
CA MET A 115 -8.87 5.68 -4.46
C MET A 115 -9.20 5.33 -5.93
N ALA A 116 -10.33 4.65 -6.18
CA ALA A 116 -10.74 4.26 -7.54
C ALA A 116 -10.88 5.48 -8.47
N LYS A 117 -11.55 6.53 -8.00
CA LYS A 117 -11.69 7.78 -8.76
C LYS A 117 -10.33 8.44 -9.01
N ALA A 118 -9.48 8.52 -7.99
CA ALA A 118 -8.16 9.13 -8.09
C ALA A 118 -7.26 8.43 -9.12
N PHE A 119 -7.28 7.10 -9.16
CA PHE A 119 -6.55 6.32 -10.16
C PHE A 119 -7.19 6.47 -11.56
N ALA A 120 -8.51 6.38 -11.66
CA ALA A 120 -9.21 6.56 -12.94
C ALA A 120 -8.98 7.96 -13.54
N GLN A 121 -8.97 9.03 -12.73
CA GLN A 121 -8.61 10.38 -13.18
C GLN A 121 -7.20 10.47 -13.79
N ARG A 122 -6.35 9.51 -13.51
CA ARG A 122 -4.97 9.40 -14.04
C ARG A 122 -4.84 8.47 -15.24
N GLY A 123 -5.94 7.83 -15.66
CA GLY A 123 -5.96 6.97 -16.86
C GLY A 123 -5.92 5.47 -16.57
N TYR A 124 -6.04 5.05 -15.32
CA TYR A 124 -6.16 3.64 -14.94
C TYR A 124 -7.57 3.10 -15.19
N VAL A 125 -7.67 1.78 -15.31
CA VAL A 125 -8.90 1.03 -15.08
C VAL A 125 -8.89 0.65 -13.60
N ALA A 126 -9.78 1.24 -12.78
CA ALA A 126 -9.86 0.97 -11.36
C ALA A 126 -11.13 0.19 -11.03
N VAL A 127 -10.98 -0.90 -10.29
CA VAL A 127 -12.13 -1.72 -9.87
C VAL A 127 -12.18 -1.82 -8.34
N SER A 128 -13.37 -1.64 -7.78
CA SER A 128 -13.63 -1.87 -6.36
C SER A 128 -14.48 -3.13 -6.22
N ILE A 129 -13.99 -4.12 -5.50
CA ILE A 129 -14.61 -5.45 -5.46
C ILE A 129 -15.51 -5.64 -4.24
N ASN A 130 -16.52 -6.51 -4.40
CA ASN A 130 -17.17 -7.22 -3.32
C ASN A 130 -16.48 -8.58 -3.18
N TYR A 131 -16.22 -9.01 -1.97
CA TYR A 131 -15.67 -10.32 -1.66
C TYR A 131 -16.55 -11.05 -0.64
N ARG A 132 -16.40 -12.36 -0.50
CA ARG A 132 -17.18 -13.16 0.46
C ARG A 132 -16.95 -12.69 1.87
N LEU A 133 -18.02 -12.42 2.61
CA LEU A 133 -18.00 -11.95 3.98
C LEU A 133 -18.37 -13.08 4.94
N LEU A 134 -17.84 -13.01 6.15
CA LEU A 134 -18.21 -13.88 7.24
C LEU A 134 -19.63 -13.51 7.73
N ASN A 135 -20.61 -14.40 7.55
CA ASN A 135 -22.01 -14.15 7.87
C ASN A 135 -22.39 -14.54 9.32
N SER A 136 -21.41 -14.78 10.20
CA SER A 136 -21.66 -15.26 11.59
C SER A 136 -21.98 -14.14 12.58
N GLY A 137 -21.91 -12.87 12.19
CA GLY A 137 -21.97 -11.72 13.10
C GLY A 137 -20.70 -11.53 13.95
N GLU A 138 -19.73 -12.41 13.81
CA GLU A 138 -18.43 -12.33 14.45
C GLU A 138 -17.63 -11.15 13.85
N LYS A 139 -16.93 -10.41 14.70
CA LYS A 139 -15.98 -9.39 14.28
C LYS A 139 -14.57 -9.98 14.30
N CYS A 140 -13.92 -10.02 13.17
CA CYS A 140 -12.56 -10.48 13.12
C CYS A 140 -11.63 -9.45 13.77
N GLY A 141 -10.91 -9.90 14.78
CA GLY A 141 -9.85 -9.15 15.44
C GLY A 141 -8.54 -9.20 14.65
N VAL A 142 -7.51 -8.66 15.25
CA VAL A 142 -6.12 -8.75 14.79
C VAL A 142 -5.53 -10.13 15.13
N GLU A 143 -4.35 -10.43 14.61
CA GLU A 143 -3.65 -11.72 14.66
C GLU A 143 -3.86 -12.57 15.94
N GLU A 144 -3.60 -11.98 17.11
CA GLU A 144 -3.59 -12.70 18.38
C GLU A 144 -4.98 -13.19 18.84
N THR A 145 -6.04 -12.67 18.21
CA THR A 145 -7.44 -12.93 18.58
C THR A 145 -8.27 -13.49 17.42
N ALA A 146 -7.64 -13.75 16.27
CA ALA A 146 -8.33 -14.25 15.10
C ALA A 146 -8.84 -15.67 15.32
N SER A 147 -10.16 -15.87 15.23
CA SER A 147 -10.77 -17.20 15.24
C SER A 147 -10.50 -17.94 13.93
N GLN A 148 -10.72 -19.27 13.95
CA GLN A 148 -10.64 -20.07 12.72
C GLN A 148 -11.61 -19.58 11.63
N ASN A 149 -12.79 -19.06 12.02
CA ASN A 149 -13.73 -18.48 11.07
C ASN A 149 -13.16 -17.22 10.41
N CYS A 150 -12.48 -16.37 11.17
CA CYS A 150 -11.82 -15.17 10.66
C CYS A 150 -10.68 -15.52 9.68
N LEU A 151 -9.86 -16.51 9.99
CA LEU A 151 -8.81 -16.99 9.09
C LEU A 151 -9.41 -17.54 7.78
N THR A 152 -10.51 -18.29 7.88
CA THR A 152 -11.23 -18.80 6.70
C THR A 152 -11.81 -17.65 5.86
N ALA A 153 -12.38 -16.63 6.49
CA ALA A 153 -12.91 -15.46 5.79
C ALA A 153 -11.79 -14.63 5.13
N ALA A 154 -10.65 -14.48 5.79
CA ALA A 154 -9.47 -13.81 5.21
C ALA A 154 -8.94 -14.55 3.98
N LEU A 155 -8.86 -15.89 4.04
CA LEU A 155 -8.47 -16.73 2.90
C LEU A 155 -9.48 -16.63 1.76
N ALA A 156 -10.79 -16.64 2.05
CA ALA A 156 -11.82 -16.45 1.05
C ALA A 156 -11.70 -15.07 0.38
N ALA A 157 -11.45 -14.01 1.14
CA ALA A 157 -11.23 -12.67 0.60
C ALA A 157 -9.98 -12.59 -0.28
N GLN A 158 -8.89 -13.29 0.09
CA GLN A 158 -7.69 -13.42 -0.75
C GLN A 158 -8.02 -14.10 -2.08
N HIS A 159 -8.70 -15.25 -2.07
CA HIS A 159 -9.08 -15.98 -3.28
C HIS A 159 -9.98 -15.14 -4.20
N ASP A 160 -10.92 -14.39 -3.63
CA ASP A 160 -11.83 -13.52 -4.36
C ASP A 160 -11.05 -12.35 -5.01
N ALA A 161 -10.14 -11.71 -4.27
CA ALA A 161 -9.30 -10.64 -4.82
C ALA A 161 -8.34 -11.16 -5.91
N GLN A 162 -7.77 -12.35 -5.74
CA GLN A 162 -6.99 -13.03 -6.77
C GLN A 162 -7.82 -13.31 -8.04
N ALA A 163 -9.08 -13.74 -7.87
CA ALA A 163 -10.00 -13.93 -8.99
C ALA A 163 -10.29 -12.62 -9.73
N ALA A 164 -10.41 -11.49 -9.03
CA ALA A 164 -10.57 -10.18 -9.66
C ALA A 164 -9.33 -9.76 -10.48
N VAL A 165 -8.13 -10.02 -9.98
CA VAL A 165 -6.87 -9.80 -10.73
C VAL A 165 -6.83 -10.68 -11.98
N ARG A 166 -7.18 -11.96 -11.87
CA ARG A 166 -7.26 -12.89 -13.01
C ARG A 166 -8.33 -12.46 -14.00
N TRP A 167 -9.49 -12.00 -13.53
CA TRP A 167 -10.58 -11.51 -14.37
C TRP A 167 -10.15 -10.29 -15.21
N LEU A 168 -9.41 -9.35 -14.64
CA LEU A 168 -8.86 -8.22 -15.40
C LEU A 168 -7.94 -8.70 -16.53
N ARG A 169 -7.13 -9.74 -16.28
CA ARG A 169 -6.30 -10.35 -17.34
C ARG A 169 -7.10 -11.06 -18.40
N ALA A 170 -8.08 -11.86 -17.98
CA ALA A 170 -8.97 -12.57 -18.90
C ALA A 170 -9.76 -11.64 -19.83
N ASN A 171 -10.11 -10.45 -19.34
CA ASN A 171 -10.91 -9.45 -20.03
C ASN A 171 -10.07 -8.23 -20.49
N ALA A 172 -8.75 -8.37 -20.59
CA ALA A 172 -7.83 -7.29 -20.86
C ALA A 172 -8.16 -6.54 -22.17
N SER A 173 -8.49 -7.24 -23.24
CA SER A 173 -8.88 -6.66 -24.53
C SER A 173 -10.21 -5.88 -24.43
N THR A 174 -11.20 -6.42 -23.74
CA THR A 174 -12.53 -5.83 -23.60
C THR A 174 -12.48 -4.50 -22.87
N TYR A 175 -11.71 -4.44 -21.78
CA TYR A 175 -11.59 -3.25 -20.93
C TYR A 175 -10.34 -2.42 -21.22
N ARG A 176 -9.58 -2.79 -22.24
CA ARG A 176 -8.34 -2.11 -22.65
C ARG A 176 -7.33 -2.00 -21.49
N VAL A 177 -7.14 -3.11 -20.76
CA VAL A 177 -6.20 -3.26 -19.66
C VAL A 177 -4.88 -3.81 -20.19
N ASP A 178 -3.77 -3.32 -19.67
CA ASP A 178 -2.47 -3.98 -19.81
C ASP A 178 -2.37 -5.12 -18.79
N PRO A 179 -2.39 -6.40 -19.24
CA PRO A 179 -2.39 -7.53 -18.32
C PRO A 179 -1.10 -7.67 -17.51
N THR A 180 -0.04 -6.94 -17.87
CA THR A 180 1.25 -6.94 -17.16
C THR A 180 1.35 -5.84 -16.10
N ARG A 181 0.43 -4.84 -16.12
CA ARG A 181 0.46 -3.63 -15.28
C ARG A 181 -0.76 -3.55 -14.39
N ILE A 182 -0.87 -4.51 -13.45
CA ILE A 182 -1.98 -4.58 -12.49
C ILE A 182 -1.44 -4.42 -11.07
N ALA A 183 -2.03 -3.49 -10.32
CA ALA A 183 -1.81 -3.29 -8.89
C ALA A 183 -3.02 -3.76 -8.08
N ILE A 184 -2.83 -3.90 -6.77
CA ILE A 184 -3.89 -4.12 -5.78
C ILE A 184 -3.73 -3.13 -4.64
N GLY A 185 -4.85 -2.76 -4.00
CA GLY A 185 -4.80 -1.95 -2.78
C GLY A 185 -6.02 -2.17 -1.91
N GLY A 186 -5.92 -1.83 -0.63
CA GLY A 186 -7.06 -1.97 0.26
C GLY A 186 -6.89 -1.22 1.57
N GLY A 187 -7.98 -1.18 2.36
CA GLY A 187 -8.00 -0.59 3.70
C GLY A 187 -8.42 -1.61 4.76
N SER A 188 -7.76 -1.65 5.93
CA SER A 188 -8.10 -2.55 7.03
C SER A 188 -8.08 -4.02 6.57
N ALA A 189 -9.14 -4.80 6.75
CA ALA A 189 -9.25 -6.16 6.22
C ALA A 189 -8.91 -6.25 4.72
N GLY A 190 -9.30 -5.25 3.92
CA GLY A 190 -8.93 -5.17 2.51
C GLY A 190 -7.43 -4.92 2.30
N ALA A 191 -6.76 -4.25 3.21
CA ALA A 191 -5.31 -4.07 3.17
C ALA A 191 -4.59 -5.39 3.50
N ALA A 192 -5.05 -6.14 4.50
CA ALA A 192 -4.56 -7.49 4.78
C ALA A 192 -4.77 -8.42 3.57
N THR A 193 -5.93 -8.33 2.90
CA THR A 193 -6.21 -9.05 1.65
C THR A 193 -5.23 -8.65 0.53
N ALA A 194 -4.96 -7.35 0.36
CA ALA A 194 -4.02 -6.87 -0.66
C ALA A 194 -2.58 -7.37 -0.40
N LEU A 195 -2.16 -7.36 0.87
CA LEU A 195 -0.88 -7.95 1.31
C LEU A 195 -0.84 -9.44 1.01
N ALA A 196 -1.89 -10.20 1.38
CA ALA A 196 -1.97 -11.63 1.12
C ALA A 196 -1.87 -11.98 -0.38
N VAL A 197 -2.54 -11.21 -1.26
CA VAL A 197 -2.42 -11.37 -2.72
C VAL A 197 -1.00 -11.05 -3.19
N ALA A 198 -0.34 -10.07 -2.60
CA ALA A 198 1.02 -9.69 -2.97
C ALA A 198 2.04 -10.79 -2.71
N VAL A 199 1.89 -11.52 -1.58
CA VAL A 199 2.87 -12.50 -1.09
C VAL A 199 2.46 -13.97 -1.31
N ASN A 200 1.26 -14.24 -1.80
CA ASN A 200 0.77 -15.60 -2.05
C ASN A 200 0.12 -15.75 -3.44
N SER A 201 0.81 -15.26 -4.46
CA SER A 201 0.30 -15.28 -5.83
C SER A 201 0.27 -16.68 -6.48
N THR A 202 0.90 -17.66 -5.86
CA THR A 202 0.97 -19.05 -6.34
C THR A 202 -0.23 -19.89 -5.92
N ASP A 203 -0.96 -19.50 -4.89
CA ASP A 203 -2.23 -20.12 -4.51
C ASP A 203 -3.28 -19.82 -5.58
N PRO A 204 -3.84 -20.82 -6.27
CA PRO A 204 -4.81 -20.58 -7.34
C PRO A 204 -6.14 -20.04 -6.82
N GLY A 205 -6.49 -20.28 -5.54
CA GLY A 205 -7.82 -20.00 -4.99
C GLY A 205 -8.95 -20.72 -5.75
N ASP A 206 -10.17 -20.53 -5.29
CA ASP A 206 -11.37 -21.22 -5.79
C ASP A 206 -12.40 -20.30 -6.49
N SER A 207 -12.11 -19.01 -6.59
CA SER A 207 -13.11 -17.98 -6.92
C SER A 207 -13.24 -17.63 -8.41
N GLY A 208 -12.61 -18.40 -9.28
CA GLY A 208 -12.80 -18.28 -10.74
C GLY A 208 -11.59 -17.76 -11.53
N ASN A 209 -11.78 -17.71 -12.84
CA ASN A 209 -10.80 -17.30 -13.86
C ASN A 209 -9.49 -18.13 -13.82
N PRO A 210 -9.55 -19.49 -13.84
CA PRO A 210 -8.37 -20.31 -13.88
C PRO A 210 -7.53 -20.06 -15.13
N GLY A 211 -6.24 -20.37 -15.08
CA GLY A 211 -5.32 -20.22 -16.20
C GLY A 211 -4.70 -18.83 -16.37
N TYR A 212 -5.13 -17.83 -15.59
CA TYR A 212 -4.52 -16.52 -15.53
C TYR A 212 -3.76 -16.35 -14.21
N SER A 213 -2.66 -15.60 -14.23
CA SER A 213 -1.89 -15.29 -13.02
C SER A 213 -2.65 -14.31 -12.11
N SER A 214 -2.58 -14.49 -10.79
CA SER A 214 -3.02 -13.52 -9.80
C SER A 214 -1.90 -12.58 -9.32
N LYS A 215 -0.66 -12.73 -9.80
CA LYS A 215 0.48 -11.89 -9.41
C LYS A 215 0.22 -10.44 -9.80
N VAL A 216 0.50 -9.52 -8.88
CA VAL A 216 0.41 -8.06 -9.11
C VAL A 216 1.79 -7.43 -9.22
N GLY A 217 1.91 -6.26 -9.82
CA GLY A 217 3.18 -5.53 -9.91
C GLY A 217 3.44 -4.62 -8.72
N ALA A 218 2.41 -4.31 -7.94
CA ALA A 218 2.49 -3.43 -6.76
C ALA A 218 1.30 -3.68 -5.83
N ALA A 219 1.51 -3.59 -4.53
CA ALA A 219 0.44 -3.65 -3.53
C ALA A 219 0.44 -2.42 -2.61
N ILE A 220 -0.75 -1.98 -2.22
CA ILE A 220 -0.99 -0.81 -1.37
C ILE A 220 -1.77 -1.27 -0.14
N SER A 221 -1.20 -1.09 1.04
CA SER A 221 -1.82 -1.41 2.32
C SER A 221 -2.12 -0.13 3.11
N ILE A 222 -3.38 0.11 3.46
CA ILE A 222 -3.80 1.23 4.30
C ILE A 222 -4.36 0.66 5.61
N SER A 223 -3.62 0.76 6.71
CA SER A 223 -3.98 0.18 8.02
C SER A 223 -4.19 -1.35 7.97
N GLY A 224 -3.30 -2.08 7.29
CA GLY A 224 -3.30 -3.54 7.25
C GLY A 224 -2.07 -4.15 7.93
N GLU A 225 -2.13 -5.47 8.10
CA GLU A 225 -1.06 -6.29 8.65
C GLU A 225 -0.99 -7.66 7.96
N ILE A 226 0.15 -8.34 8.08
CA ILE A 226 0.30 -9.78 7.91
C ILE A 226 0.62 -10.34 9.30
N PRO A 227 -0.09 -11.37 9.79
CA PRO A 227 0.24 -12.03 11.02
C PRO A 227 1.70 -12.47 11.06
N HIS A 228 2.48 -11.98 12.04
CA HIS A 228 3.92 -12.29 12.16
C HIS A 228 4.17 -13.81 12.27
N SER A 229 3.28 -14.54 12.94
CA SER A 229 3.35 -16.00 13.07
C SER A 229 3.22 -16.73 11.73
N LEU A 230 2.58 -16.11 10.74
CA LEU A 230 2.37 -16.66 9.40
C LEU A 230 3.42 -16.18 8.39
N ALA A 231 4.03 -15.01 8.61
CA ALA A 231 4.95 -14.37 7.69
C ALA A 231 6.06 -15.32 7.14
N PRO A 232 6.77 -16.12 7.97
CA PRO A 232 7.82 -17.01 7.48
C PRO A 232 7.36 -18.10 6.52
N GLN A 233 6.05 -18.38 6.46
CA GLN A 233 5.48 -19.43 5.63
C GLN A 233 5.14 -18.95 4.21
N PHE A 234 4.96 -17.64 4.02
CA PHE A 234 4.44 -17.05 2.79
C PHE A 234 5.38 -16.08 2.12
N LEU A 235 6.32 -15.44 2.85
CA LEU A 235 7.15 -14.39 2.29
C LEU A 235 8.33 -14.94 1.47
N ASP A 236 8.45 -14.50 0.23
CA ASP A 236 9.56 -14.79 -0.67
C ASP A 236 10.05 -13.49 -1.35
N LYS A 237 11.37 -13.36 -1.55
CA LYS A 237 11.99 -12.17 -2.19
C LYS A 237 11.46 -11.84 -3.59
N ASN A 238 10.77 -12.77 -4.25
CA ASN A 238 10.16 -12.58 -5.56
C ASN A 238 8.69 -12.14 -5.46
N ASP A 239 8.18 -11.93 -4.25
CA ASP A 239 6.85 -11.40 -4.03
C ASP A 239 6.73 -9.95 -4.49
N SER A 240 5.50 -9.48 -4.58
CA SER A 240 5.22 -8.16 -5.13
C SER A 240 5.64 -7.06 -4.15
N PRO A 241 6.27 -5.97 -4.62
CA PRO A 241 6.59 -4.80 -3.80
C PRO A 241 5.36 -4.19 -3.14
N VAL A 242 5.55 -3.64 -1.94
CA VAL A 242 4.46 -3.13 -1.10
C VAL A 242 4.72 -1.69 -0.66
N ILE A 243 3.70 -0.83 -0.73
CA ILE A 243 3.65 0.42 0.03
C ILE A 243 2.62 0.30 1.16
N MET A 244 3.01 0.65 2.38
CA MET A 244 2.15 0.58 3.56
C MET A 244 1.98 1.97 4.15
N PHE A 245 0.73 2.34 4.46
CA PHE A 245 0.34 3.54 5.18
C PHE A 245 -0.31 3.13 6.49
N HIS A 246 0.18 3.66 7.62
CA HIS A 246 -0.41 3.33 8.90
C HIS A 246 -0.43 4.53 9.85
N GLY A 247 -1.57 4.78 10.48
CA GLY A 247 -1.72 5.83 11.47
C GLY A 247 -1.04 5.46 12.79
N THR A 248 -0.22 6.35 13.36
CA THR A 248 0.46 6.08 14.63
C THR A 248 -0.48 6.02 15.84
N ALA A 249 -1.71 6.55 15.69
CA ALA A 249 -2.80 6.48 16.67
C ALA A 249 -3.92 5.50 16.27
N ASP A 250 -3.63 4.51 15.41
CA ASP A 250 -4.60 3.47 15.04
C ASP A 250 -4.91 2.58 16.25
N THR A 251 -6.19 2.56 16.66
CA THR A 251 -6.69 1.77 17.80
C THR A 251 -7.42 0.49 17.36
N VAL A 252 -7.56 0.25 16.06
CA VAL A 252 -8.23 -0.93 15.50
C VAL A 252 -7.21 -1.98 15.09
N VAL A 253 -6.23 -1.59 14.24
CA VAL A 253 -5.04 -2.38 13.95
C VAL A 253 -3.86 -1.64 14.56
N PRO A 254 -3.27 -2.12 15.66
CA PRO A 254 -2.17 -1.45 16.34
C PRO A 254 -1.01 -1.11 15.39
N TYR A 255 -0.49 0.09 15.49
CA TYR A 255 0.64 0.55 14.68
C TYR A 255 1.85 -0.41 14.73
N SER A 256 2.10 -1.03 15.89
CA SER A 256 3.18 -2.01 16.06
C SER A 256 3.07 -3.22 15.14
N PHE A 257 1.86 -3.65 14.77
CA PHE A 257 1.65 -4.79 13.86
C PHE A 257 2.03 -4.43 12.42
N ALA A 258 1.72 -3.22 11.97
CA ALA A 258 2.17 -2.74 10.67
C ALA A 258 3.70 -2.57 10.62
N VAL A 259 4.31 -2.09 11.71
CA VAL A 259 5.76 -2.01 11.86
C VAL A 259 6.40 -3.40 11.75
N GLN A 260 5.83 -4.40 12.43
CA GLN A 260 6.30 -5.79 12.35
C GLN A 260 6.13 -6.36 10.94
N THR A 261 4.97 -6.15 10.32
CA THR A 261 4.73 -6.57 8.92
C THR A 261 5.75 -5.96 7.96
N ALA A 262 6.04 -4.67 8.10
CA ALA A 262 7.03 -4.00 7.25
C ALA A 262 8.44 -4.56 7.47
N ALA A 263 8.80 -4.88 8.72
CA ALA A 263 10.07 -5.52 9.05
C ALA A 263 10.17 -6.95 8.48
N ASP A 264 9.09 -7.72 8.53
CA ASP A 264 9.06 -9.08 8.00
C ASP A 264 9.20 -9.08 6.47
N LEU A 265 8.55 -8.14 5.76
CA LEU A 265 8.70 -7.94 4.31
C LEU A 265 10.15 -7.58 3.95
N ASP A 266 10.75 -6.60 4.66
CA ASP A 266 12.13 -6.16 4.45
C ASP A 266 13.14 -7.30 4.69
N ASN A 267 12.96 -8.07 5.78
CA ASN A 267 13.78 -9.22 6.11
C ASN A 267 13.69 -10.35 5.06
N ALA A 268 12.53 -10.51 4.43
CA ALA A 268 12.34 -11.45 3.32
C ALA A 268 12.95 -10.95 1.99
N GLY A 269 13.42 -9.71 1.94
CA GLY A 269 13.97 -9.08 0.73
C GLY A 269 12.89 -8.57 -0.22
N ILE A 270 11.66 -8.39 0.24
CA ILE A 270 10.57 -7.80 -0.53
C ILE A 270 10.67 -6.28 -0.44
N PRO A 271 10.70 -5.54 -1.57
CA PRO A 271 10.75 -4.08 -1.53
C PRO A 271 9.52 -3.50 -0.80
N VAL A 272 9.77 -2.78 0.28
CA VAL A 272 8.70 -2.17 1.09
C VAL A 272 8.96 -0.69 1.32
N VAL A 273 7.92 0.13 1.15
CA VAL A 273 7.87 1.54 1.57
C VAL A 273 6.89 1.63 2.72
N PHE A 274 7.32 2.12 3.88
CA PHE A 274 6.47 2.25 5.06
C PHE A 274 6.30 3.72 5.44
N GLU A 275 5.08 4.22 5.26
CA GLU A 275 4.67 5.59 5.54
C GLU A 275 3.90 5.66 6.87
N SER A 276 4.55 6.17 7.90
CA SER A 276 3.90 6.42 9.19
C SER A 276 3.13 7.74 9.14
N LEU A 277 1.85 7.69 9.40
CA LEU A 277 0.95 8.84 9.39
C LEU A 277 0.75 9.33 10.85
N GLU A 278 1.53 10.33 11.24
CA GLU A 278 1.59 10.81 12.62
C GLU A 278 0.25 11.34 13.12
N GLY A 279 -0.24 10.80 14.25
CA GLY A 279 -1.56 11.10 14.81
C GLY A 279 -2.73 10.55 14.00
N GLY A 280 -2.48 9.87 12.88
CA GLY A 280 -3.52 9.22 12.08
C GLY A 280 -4.16 8.04 12.83
N GLY A 281 -5.48 7.92 12.71
CA GLY A 281 -6.24 6.76 13.19
C GLY A 281 -6.35 5.65 12.16
N HIS A 282 -7.40 4.84 12.27
CA HIS A 282 -7.65 3.71 11.36
C HIS A 282 -8.11 4.17 9.99
N VAL A 283 -7.45 3.71 8.92
CA VAL A 283 -7.72 4.08 7.51
C VAL A 283 -7.90 5.60 7.35
N PRO A 284 -6.86 6.43 7.62
CA PRO A 284 -7.00 7.86 7.86
C PRO A 284 -7.14 8.69 6.57
N MET A 285 -8.02 8.27 5.66
CA MET A 285 -8.24 8.92 4.36
C MET A 285 -8.80 10.36 4.49
N ALA A 286 -9.50 10.68 5.57
CA ALA A 286 -10.03 12.03 5.78
C ALA A 286 -8.93 13.07 6.04
N THR A 287 -7.86 12.67 6.70
CA THR A 287 -6.75 13.58 7.09
C THR A 287 -5.56 13.47 6.16
N PHE A 288 -5.23 12.25 5.70
CA PHE A 288 -4.03 11.95 4.92
C PHE A 288 -4.35 11.47 3.50
N GLY A 289 -5.60 11.63 3.03
CA GLY A 289 -6.04 11.10 1.74
C GLY A 289 -5.20 11.55 0.56
N ASP A 290 -4.83 12.81 0.49
CA ASP A 290 -3.99 13.35 -0.59
C ASP A 290 -2.59 12.75 -0.58
N GLN A 291 -1.98 12.57 0.60
CA GLN A 291 -0.68 11.91 0.75
C GLN A 291 -0.79 10.44 0.34
N ILE A 292 -1.77 9.70 0.87
CA ILE A 292 -1.99 8.29 0.54
C ILE A 292 -2.19 8.11 -0.96
N VAL A 293 -3.04 8.91 -1.60
CA VAL A 293 -3.28 8.85 -3.04
C VAL A 293 -2.01 9.16 -3.83
N SER A 294 -1.33 10.28 -3.55
CA SER A 294 -0.15 10.68 -4.32
C SER A 294 0.99 9.67 -4.20
N GLN A 295 1.30 9.20 -3.00
CA GLN A 295 2.35 8.22 -2.77
C GLN A 295 2.01 6.85 -3.39
N SER A 296 0.76 6.41 -3.31
CA SER A 296 0.27 5.20 -3.99
C SER A 296 0.43 5.29 -5.51
N VAL A 297 0.08 6.44 -6.08
CA VAL A 297 0.23 6.71 -7.52
C VAL A 297 1.71 6.71 -7.93
N TYR A 298 2.59 7.36 -7.17
CA TYR A 298 4.03 7.38 -7.47
C TYR A 298 4.63 5.99 -7.37
N PHE A 299 4.27 5.23 -6.35
CA PHE A 299 4.69 3.84 -6.18
C PHE A 299 4.28 2.98 -7.39
N CYS A 300 3.00 3.03 -7.78
CA CYS A 300 2.52 2.32 -8.96
C CYS A 300 3.20 2.83 -10.25
N TYR A 301 3.44 4.13 -10.39
CA TYR A 301 4.10 4.71 -11.56
C TYR A 301 5.50 4.11 -11.77
N TYR A 302 6.27 3.97 -10.70
CA TYR A 302 7.61 3.40 -10.75
C TYR A 302 7.58 1.88 -10.99
N LEU A 303 6.78 1.14 -10.22
CA LEU A 303 6.83 -0.31 -10.23
C LEU A 303 6.12 -0.97 -11.42
N LEU A 304 5.13 -0.29 -12.01
CA LEU A 304 4.45 -0.76 -13.22
C LEU A 304 5.08 -0.22 -14.51
N ASP A 305 6.26 0.43 -14.44
CA ASP A 305 6.94 1.04 -15.60
C ASP A 305 6.01 1.92 -16.44
N LEU A 306 5.32 2.86 -15.78
CA LEU A 306 4.29 3.68 -16.44
C LEU A 306 4.86 4.84 -17.24
N ALA A 307 6.11 5.22 -17.06
CA ALA A 307 6.81 6.14 -17.92
C ALA A 307 6.84 5.60 -19.38
N HIS A 308 7.22 4.34 -19.54
CA HIS A 308 7.24 3.67 -20.83
C HIS A 308 5.82 3.54 -21.42
N ALA A 309 4.84 3.13 -20.60
CA ALA A 309 3.44 3.02 -21.00
C ALA A 309 2.83 4.37 -21.42
N ALA A 310 3.34 5.49 -20.91
CA ALA A 310 2.94 6.84 -21.29
C ALA A 310 3.67 7.38 -22.54
N GLY A 311 4.56 6.59 -23.16
CA GLY A 311 5.39 7.03 -24.28
C GLY A 311 6.49 8.02 -23.88
N GLN A 312 6.84 8.09 -22.58
CA GLN A 312 7.94 8.89 -22.06
C GLN A 312 9.25 8.08 -22.11
N PRO A 313 10.41 8.71 -22.25
CA PRO A 313 11.66 8.01 -22.06
C PRO A 313 11.68 7.39 -20.64
N ALA A 314 11.77 6.06 -20.58
CA ALA A 314 11.83 5.36 -19.30
C ALA A 314 13.05 5.86 -18.50
N PRO A 315 12.89 6.18 -17.22
CA PRO A 315 14.05 6.26 -16.35
C PRO A 315 14.74 4.90 -16.41
N ALA A 316 16.07 4.87 -16.56
CA ALA A 316 16.80 3.60 -16.61
C ALA A 316 16.35 2.71 -15.44
N ALA A 317 16.06 1.43 -15.67
CA ALA A 317 15.53 0.49 -14.64
C ALA A 317 16.34 0.55 -13.34
N ARG A 318 17.68 0.72 -13.43
CA ARG A 318 18.59 1.00 -12.31
C ARG A 318 18.33 2.32 -11.57
N ALA A 319 17.58 3.27 -12.15
CA ALA A 319 17.19 4.50 -11.44
C ALA A 319 15.96 4.27 -10.56
N VAL A 320 15.06 3.41 -10.98
CA VAL A 320 13.87 2.98 -10.21
C VAL A 320 14.32 2.12 -9.01
N GLU A 321 15.17 1.11 -9.26
CA GLU A 321 15.79 0.30 -8.19
C GLU A 321 16.54 1.20 -7.21
N ARG A 322 17.40 2.12 -7.68
CA ARG A 322 18.09 3.06 -6.81
C ARG A 322 17.18 4.02 -6.06
N GLN A 323 16.02 4.37 -6.58
CA GLN A 323 15.05 5.18 -5.85
C GLN A 323 14.41 4.40 -4.71
N ILE A 324 14.10 3.12 -4.91
CA ILE A 324 13.61 2.23 -3.86
C ILE A 324 14.73 1.93 -2.86
N ASP A 325 15.94 1.63 -3.31
CA ASP A 325 17.13 1.37 -2.48
C ASP A 325 17.61 2.61 -1.67
N GLN A 326 17.24 3.82 -2.07
CA GLN A 326 17.51 5.05 -1.32
C GLN A 326 16.60 5.21 -0.10
N TYR A 327 15.49 4.44 -0.02
CA TYR A 327 14.69 4.42 1.19
C TYR A 327 15.47 3.67 2.27
N PRO A 328 15.66 4.27 3.45
CA PRO A 328 16.26 3.57 4.56
C PRO A 328 15.45 2.30 4.81
N SER A 329 16.12 1.17 5.02
CA SER A 329 15.45 -0.06 5.42
C SER A 329 14.50 0.22 6.58
N VAL A 330 13.42 -0.56 6.70
CA VAL A 330 12.44 -0.41 7.79
C VAL A 330 13.16 -0.38 9.14
N ALA A 331 14.20 -1.19 9.33
CA ALA A 331 15.03 -1.18 10.54
C ALA A 331 15.61 0.21 10.85
N ARG A 332 16.19 0.91 9.86
CA ARG A 332 16.71 2.29 10.04
C ARG A 332 15.61 3.31 10.28
N GLN A 333 14.42 3.12 9.70
CA GLN A 333 13.26 3.99 9.97
C GLN A 333 12.77 3.83 11.40
N LEU A 334 12.80 2.59 11.94
CA LEU A 334 12.42 2.29 13.32
C LEU A 334 13.43 2.80 14.33
N GLU A 335 14.74 2.60 14.08
CA GLU A 335 15.81 3.14 14.91
C GLU A 335 15.75 4.68 15.01
N SER A 336 15.46 5.37 13.90
CA SER A 336 15.34 6.82 13.89
C SER A 336 14.16 7.35 14.71
N ARG A 337 13.15 6.52 14.99
CA ARG A 337 11.94 6.88 15.73
C ARG A 337 11.93 6.40 17.18
N GLN A 338 13.00 5.75 17.67
CA GLN A 338 13.09 5.19 19.03
C GLN A 338 11.93 4.24 19.39
N ILE A 339 11.35 3.56 18.41
CA ILE A 339 10.31 2.56 18.65
C ILE A 339 11.04 1.24 18.91
N PRO A 340 10.93 0.64 20.12
CA PRO A 340 11.58 -0.64 20.41
C PRO A 340 10.96 -1.72 19.49
N ALA A 341 11.81 -2.43 18.77
CA ALA A 341 11.43 -3.71 18.18
C ALA A 341 11.07 -4.65 19.35
N ARG A 342 9.88 -5.23 19.35
CA ARG A 342 9.45 -6.21 20.36
C ARG A 342 9.86 -7.61 19.96
#